data_9472dad1e0ae889f24d6ff00cd119354
#
_entry.id   9472dad1e0ae889f24d6ff00cd119354
#
_cell.length_a   1.000
_cell.length_b   1.000
_cell.length_c   1.000
_cell.angle_alpha   90.00
_cell.angle_beta   90.00
_cell.angle_gamma   90.00
#
_symmetry.space_group_name_H-M   'P 1'
#
loop_
_entity.id
_entity.type
_entity.pdbx_description
1 polymer ?
#
loop_
_entity_poly.entity_id
_entity_poly.type
_entity_poly.pdbx_seq_one_letter_code
_entity_poly.pdbx_strand_id
1 'polypeptide(L)'
;MKLLLLNGPNLRLLGTREPEIYGRFTLADAEALARETAHRLGAELDAFQSDVEGELVSKIGAARGVYDGLIINPAAYTHTSVALRDAIVASELPAVELHISNTHRREAFRQVSYTAPVCVAQLMGFGLQGYALAVEGLIAHLQAKQ
;
A
#
# COMPACT_ATOMS: atom_id res chain seq x y z
N MET A 1 3.42 -15.49 -9.42
CA MET A 1 3.36 -14.57 -8.27
C MET A 1 2.24 -13.58 -8.47
N LYS A 2 1.39 -13.42 -7.47
CA LYS A 2 0.23 -12.53 -7.54
C LYS A 2 0.21 -11.61 -6.32
N LEU A 3 0.11 -10.30 -6.54
CA LEU A 3 0.16 -9.27 -5.51
C LEU A 3 -1.18 -8.54 -5.39
N LEU A 4 -1.49 -8.06 -4.20
CA LEU A 4 -2.66 -7.22 -3.95
C LEU A 4 -2.20 -5.83 -3.48
N LEU A 5 -2.64 -4.81 -4.23
CA LEU A 5 -2.45 -3.41 -3.86
C LEU A 5 -3.73 -2.88 -3.21
N LEU A 6 -3.61 -2.40 -1.98
CA LEU A 6 -4.71 -1.82 -1.21
C LEU A 6 -4.48 -0.33 -1.02
N ASN A 7 -5.47 0.47 -1.37
CA ASN A 7 -5.46 1.91 -1.17
C ASN A 7 -6.60 2.32 -0.23
N GLY A 8 -6.25 3.07 0.81
CA GLY A 8 -7.15 3.50 1.86
C GLY A 8 -7.94 4.77 1.55
N PRO A 9 -8.45 5.43 2.61
CA PRO A 9 -9.42 6.52 2.48
C PRO A 9 -8.84 7.71 1.73
N ASN A 10 -9.72 8.37 0.98
CA ASN A 10 -9.45 9.59 0.22
C ASN A 10 -8.51 9.41 -1.00
N LEU A 11 -7.89 8.26 -1.20
CA LEU A 11 -6.98 8.06 -2.33
C LEU A 11 -7.69 8.08 -3.68
N ARG A 12 -9.00 7.81 -3.73
CA ARG A 12 -9.81 8.01 -4.93
C ARG A 12 -9.83 9.48 -5.39
N LEU A 13 -9.50 10.43 -4.51
CA LEU A 13 -9.48 11.86 -4.78
C LEU A 13 -8.12 12.39 -5.26
N LEU A 14 -7.14 11.50 -5.47
CA LEU A 14 -5.83 11.89 -5.99
C LEU A 14 -5.97 12.64 -7.31
N GLY A 15 -5.15 13.68 -7.47
CA GLY A 15 -5.18 14.57 -8.62
C GLY A 15 -6.07 15.80 -8.42
N THR A 16 -7.02 15.75 -7.47
CA THR A 16 -7.95 16.84 -7.18
C THR A 16 -7.78 17.42 -5.78
N ARG A 17 -7.11 16.69 -4.87
CA ARG A 17 -6.95 17.03 -3.46
C ARG A 17 -5.50 17.37 -3.16
N GLU A 18 -5.27 18.58 -2.62
CA GLU A 18 -3.97 19.03 -2.12
C GLU A 18 -2.79 18.62 -3.04
N PRO A 19 -2.77 19.05 -4.34
CA PRO A 19 -1.77 18.58 -5.28
C PRO A 19 -0.33 18.95 -4.89
N GLU A 20 -0.14 19.97 -4.06
CA GLU A 20 1.17 20.36 -3.51
C GLU A 20 1.75 19.33 -2.54
N ILE A 21 0.89 18.46 -1.95
CA ILE A 21 1.31 17.39 -1.02
C ILE A 21 1.37 16.05 -1.74
N TYR A 22 0.33 15.71 -2.50
CA TYR A 22 0.12 14.37 -3.07
C TYR A 22 0.47 14.28 -4.57
N GLY A 23 0.68 15.43 -5.24
CA GLY A 23 0.90 15.49 -6.68
C GLY A 23 -0.41 15.54 -7.47
N ARG A 24 -0.27 15.55 -8.80
CA ARG A 24 -1.40 15.70 -9.74
C ARG A 24 -1.85 14.40 -10.38
N PHE A 25 -1.15 13.30 -10.13
CA PHE A 25 -1.54 12.01 -10.67
C PHE A 25 -2.82 11.50 -9.99
N THR A 26 -3.53 10.63 -10.69
CA THR A 26 -4.76 10.01 -10.20
C THR A 26 -4.48 8.66 -9.57
N LEU A 27 -5.47 8.09 -8.86
CA LEU A 27 -5.39 6.71 -8.37
C LEU A 27 -5.23 5.72 -9.54
N ALA A 28 -5.93 5.96 -10.65
CA ALA A 28 -5.80 5.13 -11.85
C ALA A 28 -4.36 5.12 -12.39
N ASP A 29 -3.68 6.26 -12.37
CA ASP A 29 -2.27 6.34 -12.76
C ASP A 29 -1.38 5.51 -11.83
N ALA A 30 -1.62 5.58 -10.53
CA ALA A 30 -0.86 4.81 -9.54
C ALA A 30 -1.07 3.30 -9.71
N GLU A 31 -2.32 2.87 -9.90
CA GLU A 31 -2.66 1.47 -10.13
C GLU A 31 -2.06 0.94 -11.44
N ALA A 32 -2.11 1.75 -12.51
CA ALA A 32 -1.54 1.40 -13.80
C ALA A 32 -0.02 1.21 -13.70
N LEU A 33 0.68 2.12 -13.02
CA LEU A 33 2.12 2.01 -12.80
C LEU A 33 2.48 0.77 -12.00
N ALA A 34 1.71 0.47 -10.95
CA ALA A 34 1.93 -0.72 -10.14
C ALA A 34 1.75 -2.01 -10.95
N ARG A 35 0.67 -2.09 -11.74
CA ARG A 35 0.40 -3.25 -12.61
C ARG A 35 1.48 -3.43 -13.68
N GLU A 36 1.87 -2.35 -14.33
CA GLU A 36 2.92 -2.37 -15.34
C GLU A 36 4.25 -2.84 -14.75
N THR A 37 4.61 -2.33 -13.57
CA THR A 37 5.83 -2.74 -12.88
C THR A 37 5.79 -4.22 -12.50
N ALA A 38 4.68 -4.71 -11.96
CA ALA A 38 4.50 -6.12 -11.62
C ALA A 38 4.64 -7.00 -12.86
N HIS A 39 3.95 -6.64 -13.94
CA HIS A 39 3.99 -7.39 -15.20
C HIS A 39 5.40 -7.47 -15.77
N ARG A 40 6.12 -6.36 -15.79
CA ARG A 40 7.52 -6.30 -16.26
C ARG A 40 8.43 -7.26 -15.46
N LEU A 41 8.10 -7.48 -14.19
CA LEU A 41 8.85 -8.36 -13.29
C LEU A 41 8.26 -9.78 -13.19
N GLY A 42 7.31 -10.13 -14.08
CA GLY A 42 6.74 -11.46 -14.15
C GLY A 42 5.67 -11.78 -13.12
N ALA A 43 5.03 -10.76 -12.55
CA ALA A 43 3.96 -10.92 -11.56
C ALA A 43 2.64 -10.31 -12.04
N GLU A 44 1.53 -10.74 -11.42
CA GLU A 44 0.22 -10.13 -11.59
C GLU A 44 -0.09 -9.25 -10.37
N LEU A 45 -0.91 -8.21 -10.57
CA LEU A 45 -1.31 -7.32 -9.50
C LEU A 45 -2.78 -6.94 -9.64
N ASP A 46 -3.55 -7.21 -8.59
CA ASP A 46 -4.89 -6.69 -8.42
C ASP A 46 -4.85 -5.47 -7.50
N ALA A 47 -5.75 -4.51 -7.75
CA ALA A 47 -5.85 -3.30 -6.95
C ALA A 47 -7.26 -3.15 -6.37
N PHE A 48 -7.32 -2.64 -5.13
CA PHE A 48 -8.56 -2.39 -4.41
C PHE A 48 -8.43 -1.08 -3.65
N GLN A 49 -9.49 -0.26 -3.65
CA GLN A 49 -9.54 0.98 -2.90
C GLN A 49 -10.85 1.05 -2.11
N SER A 50 -10.77 1.50 -0.86
CA SER A 50 -11.96 1.81 -0.07
C SER A 50 -11.67 2.88 0.95
N ASP A 51 -12.67 3.72 1.22
CA ASP A 51 -12.68 4.65 2.35
C ASP A 51 -13.12 3.94 3.65
N VAL A 52 -13.69 2.75 3.55
CA VAL A 52 -14.27 2.02 4.67
C VAL A 52 -13.24 1.07 5.28
N GLU A 53 -12.87 1.31 6.53
CA GLU A 53 -11.86 0.51 7.24
C GLU A 53 -12.20 -0.99 7.22
N GLY A 54 -13.45 -1.35 7.49
CA GLY A 54 -13.90 -2.74 7.53
C GLY A 54 -13.79 -3.45 6.19
N GLU A 55 -13.97 -2.73 5.08
CA GLU A 55 -13.79 -3.31 3.74
C GLU A 55 -12.31 -3.64 3.47
N LEU A 56 -11.40 -2.78 3.92
CA LEU A 56 -9.96 -3.04 3.81
C LEU A 56 -9.57 -4.24 4.67
N VAL A 57 -10.06 -4.32 5.90
CA VAL A 57 -9.83 -5.45 6.81
C VAL A 57 -10.31 -6.75 6.17
N SER A 58 -11.52 -6.77 5.63
CA SER A 58 -12.10 -7.96 4.98
C SER A 58 -11.32 -8.37 3.73
N LYS A 59 -10.87 -7.40 2.95
CA LYS A 59 -10.08 -7.66 1.74
C LYS A 59 -8.72 -8.29 2.07
N ILE A 60 -8.06 -7.80 3.12
CA ILE A 60 -6.81 -8.37 3.61
C ILE A 60 -7.05 -9.80 4.13
N GLY A 61 -8.13 -10.00 4.89
CA GLY A 61 -8.49 -11.31 5.43
C GLY A 61 -8.74 -12.36 4.34
N ALA A 62 -9.30 -11.95 3.21
CA ALA A 62 -9.57 -12.83 2.08
C ALA A 62 -8.34 -13.06 1.18
N ALA A 63 -7.24 -12.38 1.43
CA ALA A 63 -6.05 -12.44 0.57
C ALA A 63 -5.20 -13.70 0.79
N ARG A 64 -5.26 -14.28 1.98
CA ARG A 64 -4.49 -15.50 2.31
C ARG A 64 -4.85 -16.65 1.38
N GLY A 65 -3.85 -17.28 0.80
CA GLY A 65 -4.05 -18.37 -0.16
C GLY A 65 -4.43 -17.94 -1.58
N VAL A 66 -4.65 -16.64 -1.79
CA VAL A 66 -4.97 -16.07 -3.11
C VAL A 66 -3.79 -15.24 -3.65
N TYR A 67 -3.16 -14.48 -2.77
CA TYR A 67 -2.03 -13.61 -3.11
C TYR A 67 -0.76 -14.07 -2.40
N ASP A 68 0.37 -13.66 -2.94
CA ASP A 68 1.69 -13.95 -2.38
C ASP A 68 2.22 -12.80 -1.50
N GLY A 69 1.69 -11.61 -1.67
CA GLY A 69 2.10 -10.43 -0.89
C GLY A 69 1.15 -9.26 -1.05
N LEU A 70 1.28 -8.30 -0.13
CA LEU A 70 0.44 -7.12 -0.04
C LEU A 70 1.28 -5.85 -0.19
N ILE A 71 0.75 -4.88 -0.95
CA ILE A 71 1.22 -3.49 -0.91
C ILE A 71 0.05 -2.69 -0.36
N ILE A 72 0.26 -1.97 0.72
CA ILE A 72 -0.80 -1.21 1.35
C ILE A 72 -0.42 0.25 1.52
N ASN A 73 -1.25 1.14 0.97
CA ASN A 73 -1.27 2.55 1.32
C ASN A 73 -2.50 2.78 2.21
N PRO A 74 -2.35 2.68 3.55
CA PRO A 74 -3.50 2.81 4.45
C PRO A 74 -4.00 4.25 4.56
N ALA A 75 -3.27 5.21 4.00
CA ALA A 75 -3.54 6.64 4.16
C ALA A 75 -3.67 7.00 5.65
N ALA A 76 -4.68 7.76 6.04
CA ALA A 76 -4.84 8.16 7.44
C ALA A 76 -5.02 6.99 8.42
N TYR A 77 -5.52 5.86 7.96
CA TYR A 77 -5.71 4.71 8.85
C TYR A 77 -4.41 4.12 9.40
N THR A 78 -3.26 4.42 8.80
CA THR A 78 -1.97 4.00 9.35
C THR A 78 -1.76 4.55 10.78
N HIS A 79 -2.33 5.73 11.06
CA HIS A 79 -2.16 6.42 12.33
C HIS A 79 -3.18 5.99 13.40
N THR A 80 -4.21 5.24 13.05
CA THR A 80 -5.36 4.97 13.92
C THR A 80 -5.81 3.51 13.97
N SER A 81 -5.54 2.71 12.93
CA SER A 81 -6.19 1.41 12.80
C SER A 81 -5.35 0.25 13.35
N VAL A 82 -5.69 -0.17 14.54
CA VAL A 82 -5.23 -1.46 15.09
C VAL A 82 -5.85 -2.63 14.31
N ALA A 83 -7.09 -2.47 13.82
CA ALA A 83 -7.76 -3.50 13.04
C ALA A 83 -7.02 -3.85 11.74
N LEU A 84 -6.49 -2.86 11.03
CA LEU A 84 -5.67 -3.11 9.84
C LEU A 84 -4.34 -3.81 10.20
N ARG A 85 -3.70 -3.39 11.28
CA ARG A 85 -2.50 -4.06 11.79
C ARG A 85 -2.77 -5.53 12.05
N ASP A 86 -3.84 -5.84 12.75
CA ASP A 86 -4.20 -7.22 13.09
C ASP A 86 -4.57 -8.03 11.85
N ALA A 87 -5.24 -7.42 10.87
CA ALA A 87 -5.58 -8.08 9.61
C ALA A 87 -4.32 -8.47 8.83
N ILE A 88 -3.33 -7.59 8.75
CA ILE A 88 -2.05 -7.88 8.08
C ILE A 88 -1.35 -9.07 8.75
N VAL A 89 -1.28 -9.08 10.09
CA VAL A 89 -0.69 -10.21 10.84
C VAL A 89 -1.46 -11.50 10.54
N ALA A 90 -2.78 -11.46 10.60
CA ALA A 90 -3.64 -12.64 10.40
C ALA A 90 -3.56 -13.19 8.97
N SER A 91 -3.27 -12.35 7.98
CA SER A 91 -3.11 -12.80 6.59
C SER A 91 -1.89 -13.69 6.39
N GLU A 92 -0.88 -13.55 7.26
CA GLU A 92 0.42 -14.22 7.12
C GLU A 92 1.16 -13.90 5.82
N LEU A 93 0.76 -12.82 5.14
CA LEU A 93 1.40 -12.38 3.89
C LEU A 93 2.44 -11.29 4.17
N PRO A 94 3.59 -11.34 3.50
CA PRO A 94 4.52 -10.21 3.52
C PRO A 94 3.83 -8.96 2.97
N ALA A 95 3.98 -7.85 3.67
CA ALA A 95 3.35 -6.58 3.29
C ALA A 95 4.38 -5.47 3.24
N VAL A 96 4.23 -4.56 2.29
CA VAL A 96 4.96 -3.29 2.21
C VAL A 96 3.97 -2.16 2.45
N GLU A 97 4.25 -1.31 3.43
CA GLU A 97 3.48 -0.08 3.65
C GLU A 97 4.05 1.04 2.79
N LEU A 98 3.15 1.75 2.12
CA LEU A 98 3.49 2.84 1.20
C LEU A 98 2.74 4.11 1.58
N HIS A 99 3.44 5.25 1.53
CA HIS A 99 2.85 6.59 1.59
C HIS A 99 3.42 7.45 0.47
N ILE A 100 2.55 8.25 -0.15
CA ILE A 100 2.92 9.16 -1.25
C ILE A 100 3.82 10.28 -0.74
N SER A 101 3.43 10.91 0.38
CA SER A 101 4.22 11.96 1.02
C SER A 101 5.14 11.40 2.10
N ASN A 102 6.17 12.17 2.46
CA ASN A 102 6.96 11.86 3.65
C ASN A 102 6.18 12.32 4.89
N THR A 103 5.61 11.37 5.62
CA THR A 103 4.76 11.65 6.78
C THR A 103 5.51 12.34 7.91
N HIS A 104 6.82 12.18 8.01
CA HIS A 104 7.65 12.83 9.04
C HIS A 104 7.82 14.32 8.81
N ARG A 105 7.49 14.82 7.62
CA ARG A 105 7.52 16.25 7.29
C ARG A 105 6.17 16.94 7.47
N ARG A 106 5.20 16.25 8.03
CA ARG A 106 3.83 16.74 8.23
C ARG A 106 3.53 16.87 9.72
N GLU A 107 2.23 16.92 10.09
CA GLU A 107 1.82 17.07 11.48
C GLU A 107 2.33 15.92 12.35
N ALA A 108 2.61 16.22 13.63
CA ALA A 108 3.24 15.26 14.55
C ALA A 108 2.46 13.94 14.68
N PHE A 109 1.12 13.96 14.60
CA PHE A 109 0.32 12.74 14.70
C PHE A 109 0.53 11.77 13.53
N ARG A 110 1.13 12.24 12.41
CA ARG A 110 1.42 11.39 11.24
C ARG A 110 2.76 10.66 11.35
N GLN A 111 3.50 10.84 12.42
CA GLN A 111 4.80 10.21 12.60
C GLN A 111 4.71 8.78 13.15
N VAL A 112 3.54 8.37 13.63
CA VAL A 112 3.32 7.03 14.18
C VAL A 112 2.48 6.21 13.19
N SER A 113 2.93 5.00 12.91
CA SER A 113 2.19 4.01 12.12
C SER A 113 1.93 2.77 12.97
N TYR A 114 0.68 2.33 13.03
CA TYR A 114 0.30 1.06 13.65
C TYR A 114 0.54 -0.12 12.72
N THR A 115 0.59 0.12 11.40
CA THR A 115 0.73 -0.96 10.42
C THR A 115 2.18 -1.21 10.01
N ALA A 116 3.03 -0.19 9.98
CA ALA A 116 4.43 -0.34 9.60
C ALA A 116 5.20 -1.43 10.39
N PRO A 117 5.02 -1.56 11.72
CA PRO A 117 5.77 -2.57 12.48
C PRO A 117 5.48 -4.02 12.09
N VAL A 118 4.35 -4.29 11.43
CA VAL A 118 3.96 -5.64 10.99
C VAL A 118 4.17 -5.84 9.48
N CYS A 119 4.72 -4.84 8.80
CA CYS A 119 5.13 -4.93 7.40
C CYS A 119 6.63 -5.26 7.29
N VAL A 120 7.05 -5.83 6.18
CA VAL A 120 8.47 -6.12 5.92
C VAL A 120 9.25 -4.85 5.60
N ALA A 121 8.58 -3.82 5.10
CA ALA A 121 9.19 -2.52 4.81
C ALA A 121 8.15 -1.41 4.83
N GLN A 122 8.62 -0.18 5.05
CA GLN A 122 7.83 1.03 4.90
C GLN A 122 8.55 1.96 3.93
N LEU A 123 7.81 2.52 2.98
CA LEU A 123 8.30 3.40 1.94
C LEU A 123 7.45 4.66 1.92
N MET A 124 8.07 5.85 1.84
CA MET A 124 7.31 7.10 1.79
C MET A 124 8.08 8.21 1.08
N GLY A 125 7.34 9.17 0.52
CA GLY A 125 7.92 10.42 0.03
C GLY A 125 8.28 10.46 -1.44
N PHE A 126 8.12 9.39 -2.19
CA PHE A 126 8.48 9.32 -3.61
C PHE A 126 7.32 9.62 -4.57
N GLY A 127 6.19 10.09 -4.06
CA GLY A 127 5.02 10.39 -4.89
C GLY A 127 4.53 9.16 -5.65
N LEU A 128 4.18 9.36 -6.92
CA LEU A 128 3.71 8.28 -7.81
C LEU A 128 4.74 7.15 -7.91
N GLN A 129 6.02 7.47 -8.03
CA GLN A 129 7.08 6.48 -8.20
C GLN A 129 7.16 5.50 -7.04
N GLY A 130 6.68 5.87 -5.85
CA GLY A 130 6.62 5.00 -4.70
C GLY A 130 5.85 3.71 -4.96
N TYR A 131 4.81 3.76 -5.81
CA TYR A 131 4.05 2.55 -6.17
C TYR A 131 4.90 1.54 -6.94
N ALA A 132 5.70 2.00 -7.88
CA ALA A 132 6.64 1.12 -8.60
C ALA A 132 7.70 0.55 -7.66
N LEU A 133 8.29 1.39 -6.81
CA LEU A 133 9.33 0.98 -5.86
C LEU A 133 8.81 -0.05 -4.85
N ALA A 134 7.56 0.11 -4.38
CA ALA A 134 6.95 -0.84 -3.46
C ALA A 134 6.75 -2.21 -4.11
N VAL A 135 6.31 -2.24 -5.37
CA VAL A 135 6.17 -3.49 -6.16
C VAL A 135 7.53 -4.15 -6.33
N GLU A 136 8.53 -3.40 -6.77
CA GLU A 136 9.90 -3.91 -6.96
C GLU A 136 10.47 -4.50 -5.67
N GLY A 137 10.32 -3.75 -4.56
CA GLY A 137 10.83 -4.18 -3.26
C GLY A 137 10.14 -5.44 -2.75
N LEU A 138 8.82 -5.53 -2.88
CA LEU A 138 8.07 -6.71 -2.43
C LEU A 138 8.43 -7.94 -3.26
N ILE A 139 8.52 -7.81 -4.58
CA ILE A 139 8.91 -8.92 -5.45
C ILE A 139 10.32 -9.41 -5.11
N ALA A 140 11.27 -8.49 -4.93
CA ALA A 140 12.61 -8.84 -4.52
C ALA A 140 12.63 -9.60 -3.18
N HIS A 141 11.83 -9.16 -2.21
CA HIS A 141 11.69 -9.83 -0.92
C HIS A 141 11.15 -11.26 -1.07
N LEU A 142 10.10 -11.43 -1.89
CA LEU A 142 9.49 -12.74 -2.11
C LEU A 142 10.43 -13.69 -2.85
N GLN A 143 11.18 -13.20 -3.84
CA GLN A 143 12.16 -14.00 -4.57
C GLN A 143 13.34 -14.45 -3.69
N ALA A 144 13.76 -13.63 -2.76
CA ALA A 144 14.86 -13.96 -1.85
C ALA A 144 14.54 -15.11 -0.89
N LYS A 145 13.24 -15.43 -0.73
CA LYS A 145 12.77 -16.52 0.16
C LYS A 145 12.49 -17.84 -0.56
N GLN A 146 12.66 -17.88 -1.88
CA GLN A 146 12.44 -19.07 -2.68
C GLN A 146 13.72 -19.98 -2.79
#